data_2e7974da38c3d5773e861cd79d44d01f
#
_entry.id   2e7974da38c3d5773e861cd79d44d01f
#
_cell.length_a   1.000
_cell.length_b   1.000
_cell.length_c   1.000
_cell.angle_alpha   90.00
_cell.angle_beta   90.00
_cell.angle_gamma   90.00
#
_symmetry.space_group_name_H-M   'P 1'
#
loop_
_entity.id
_entity.type
_entity.pdbx_description
1 polymer ?
#
loop_
_entity_poly.entity_id
_entity_poly.type
_entity_poly.pdbx_seq_one_letter_code
_entity_poly.pdbx_strand_id
1 'polypeptide(L)'
;MDAYSGFARVYDLLMDDFDYPAWAEYYLELLARAGVRPVRLCDCACGTGSMTLEFARRGLRVTGVDISREMLELAGEKARQSGVNAQFVCQDMTQLVLPRPVDALVCACDGVNYLTSDRRALAFFRAAQRSIRPGGALAFDVSSPYKLRSVLGDSFFGEERDEAAYLWQNSLEGDIVTMDITFFLREEGELYRRVSETHRQRAHEPQRLRELLEEAGFSGVQIYGDQSFEAPKPQELRVHICATRE
;
A
#
# COMPACT_ATOMS: atom_id res chain seq x y z
N MET A 1 -12.63 -14.03 11.24
CA MET A 1 -12.69 -12.63 11.66
C MET A 1 -11.82 -11.87 10.69
N ASP A 2 -12.40 -10.86 10.02
CA ASP A 2 -11.64 -10.09 9.04
C ASP A 2 -10.53 -9.30 9.75
N ALA A 3 -9.32 -9.41 9.24
CA ALA A 3 -8.08 -8.92 9.85
C ALA A 3 -7.95 -7.40 10.00
N TYR A 4 -9.02 -6.63 9.76
CA TYR A 4 -9.00 -5.18 9.74
C TYR A 4 -10.12 -4.49 10.54
N SER A 5 -11.05 -5.24 11.16
CA SER A 5 -12.28 -4.66 11.76
C SER A 5 -12.06 -3.75 12.96
N GLY A 6 -10.98 -3.93 13.70
CA GLY A 6 -10.61 -3.04 14.81
C GLY A 6 -9.51 -2.05 14.45
N PHE A 7 -8.62 -2.46 13.54
CA PHE A 7 -7.46 -1.71 13.11
C PHE A 7 -7.81 -0.49 12.26
N ALA A 8 -8.84 -0.59 11.40
CA ALA A 8 -9.25 0.51 10.54
C ALA A 8 -9.49 1.82 11.30
N ARG A 9 -10.02 1.73 12.53
CA ARG A 9 -10.28 2.91 13.38
C ARG A 9 -9.05 3.56 13.98
N VAL A 10 -7.97 2.79 14.18
CA VAL A 10 -6.71 3.28 14.76
C VAL A 10 -5.63 3.50 13.73
N TYR A 11 -5.80 2.97 12.53
CA TYR A 11 -4.81 3.07 11.46
C TYR A 11 -4.38 4.52 11.22
N ASP A 12 -5.34 5.42 11.10
CA ASP A 12 -5.06 6.84 10.85
C ASP A 12 -4.34 7.51 12.03
N LEU A 13 -4.62 7.09 13.28
CA LEU A 13 -3.91 7.58 14.47
C LEU A 13 -2.44 7.12 14.51
N LEU A 14 -2.17 5.92 13.99
CA LEU A 14 -0.80 5.39 13.90
C LEU A 14 -0.03 5.95 12.71
N MET A 15 -0.72 6.50 11.74
CA MET A 15 -0.18 7.07 10.51
C MET A 15 -0.27 8.61 10.48
N ASP A 16 -0.39 9.26 11.64
CA ASP A 16 -0.51 10.72 11.77
C ASP A 16 0.75 11.47 11.31
N ASP A 17 1.93 10.85 11.45
CA ASP A 17 3.21 11.38 10.99
C ASP A 17 3.49 11.13 9.49
N PHE A 18 2.60 10.44 8.78
CA PHE A 18 2.83 10.07 7.38
C PHE A 18 2.44 11.23 6.43
N ASP A 19 3.41 11.75 5.68
CA ASP A 19 3.23 12.85 4.73
C ASP A 19 2.58 12.39 3.42
N TYR A 20 1.28 12.10 3.46
CA TYR A 20 0.50 11.70 2.29
C TYR A 20 0.58 12.71 1.11
N PRO A 21 0.56 14.04 1.33
CA PRO A 21 0.78 15.02 0.28
C PRO A 21 2.10 14.85 -0.46
N ALA A 22 3.22 14.72 0.26
CA ALA A 22 4.55 14.53 -0.34
C ALA A 22 4.64 13.19 -1.09
N TRP A 23 4.04 12.12 -0.54
CA TRP A 23 3.98 10.84 -1.21
C TRP A 23 3.18 10.86 -2.51
N ALA A 24 2.04 11.53 -2.52
CA ALA A 24 1.25 11.68 -3.73
C ALA A 24 2.03 12.46 -4.81
N GLU A 25 2.76 13.51 -4.43
CA GLU A 25 3.62 14.26 -5.35
C GLU A 25 4.75 13.38 -5.91
N TYR A 26 5.42 12.63 -5.04
CA TYR A 26 6.47 11.69 -5.46
C TYR A 26 5.95 10.66 -6.48
N TYR A 27 4.78 10.03 -6.23
CA TYR A 27 4.20 9.07 -7.17
C TYR A 27 3.83 9.71 -8.51
N LEU A 28 3.29 10.93 -8.50
CA LEU A 28 2.97 11.62 -9.74
C LEU A 28 4.23 11.99 -10.55
N GLU A 29 5.31 12.39 -9.87
CA GLU A 29 6.60 12.62 -10.53
C GLU A 29 7.21 11.30 -11.04
N LEU A 30 7.12 10.21 -10.27
CA LEU A 30 7.56 8.88 -10.68
C LEU A 30 6.86 8.42 -11.97
N LEU A 31 5.54 8.60 -12.05
CA LEU A 31 4.74 8.32 -13.24
C LEU A 31 5.11 9.25 -14.40
N ALA A 32 5.35 10.54 -14.12
CA ALA A 32 5.74 11.51 -15.16
C ALA A 32 7.09 11.17 -15.77
N ARG A 33 8.05 10.68 -14.99
CA ARG A 33 9.35 10.18 -15.48
C ARG A 33 9.22 8.93 -16.34
N ALA A 34 8.20 8.11 -16.09
CA ALA A 34 7.84 6.99 -16.95
C ALA A 34 7.02 7.42 -18.19
N GLY A 35 6.85 8.73 -18.43
CA GLY A 35 6.10 9.28 -19.57
C GLY A 35 4.58 9.30 -19.37
N VAL A 36 4.08 9.05 -18.16
CA VAL A 36 2.64 8.95 -17.86
C VAL A 36 2.17 10.13 -17.00
N ARG A 37 1.23 10.90 -17.53
CA ARG A 37 0.49 11.95 -16.79
C ARG A 37 -0.96 11.49 -16.65
N PRO A 38 -1.34 10.86 -15.52
CA PRO A 38 -2.65 10.26 -15.41
C PRO A 38 -3.78 11.28 -15.28
N VAL A 39 -4.92 10.98 -15.89
CA VAL A 39 -6.21 11.60 -15.63
C VAL A 39 -7.09 10.66 -14.82
N ARG A 40 -6.98 9.35 -15.08
CA ARG A 40 -7.63 8.28 -14.31
C ARG A 40 -6.58 7.44 -13.62
N LEU A 41 -6.72 7.27 -12.32
CA LEU A 41 -5.81 6.52 -11.48
C LEU A 41 -6.59 5.49 -10.64
N CYS A 42 -6.04 4.29 -10.51
CA CYS A 42 -6.47 3.33 -9.49
C CYS A 42 -5.46 3.35 -8.34
N ASP A 43 -5.94 3.59 -7.13
CA ASP A 43 -5.17 3.43 -5.89
C ASP A 43 -5.53 2.06 -5.29
N CYS A 44 -4.61 1.11 -5.37
CA CYS A 44 -4.82 -0.30 -5.05
C CYS A 44 -4.24 -0.61 -3.66
N ALA A 45 -4.96 -1.37 -2.85
CA ALA A 45 -4.74 -1.51 -1.40
C ALA A 45 -4.78 -0.13 -0.71
N CYS A 46 -5.85 0.63 -1.00
CA CYS A 46 -5.95 2.03 -0.62
C CYS A 46 -6.23 2.26 0.89
N GLY A 47 -6.55 1.21 1.65
CA GLY A 47 -6.88 1.27 3.07
C GLY A 47 -7.99 2.31 3.36
N THR A 48 -7.74 3.21 4.30
CA THR A 48 -8.64 4.32 4.68
C THR A 48 -8.67 5.46 3.66
N GLY A 49 -8.06 5.29 2.49
CA GLY A 49 -8.17 6.19 1.34
C GLY A 49 -7.36 7.49 1.42
N SER A 50 -6.43 7.64 2.35
CA SER A 50 -5.66 8.89 2.49
C SER A 50 -4.89 9.25 1.22
N MET A 51 -4.19 8.28 0.58
CA MET A 51 -3.54 8.48 -0.72
C MET A 51 -4.54 8.74 -1.84
N THR A 52 -5.66 7.99 -1.86
CA THR A 52 -6.77 8.19 -2.83
C THR A 52 -7.25 9.64 -2.82
N LEU A 53 -7.47 10.19 -1.62
CA LEU A 53 -7.94 11.58 -1.48
C LEU A 53 -6.89 12.60 -1.92
N GLU A 54 -5.61 12.35 -1.66
CA GLU A 54 -4.53 13.22 -2.12
C GLU A 54 -4.42 13.27 -3.65
N PHE A 55 -4.56 12.14 -4.32
CA PHE A 55 -4.62 12.12 -5.79
C PHE A 55 -5.86 12.83 -6.32
N ALA A 56 -7.02 12.62 -5.69
CA ALA A 56 -8.27 13.27 -6.11
C ALA A 56 -8.26 14.79 -5.90
N ARG A 57 -7.66 15.31 -4.81
CA ARG A 57 -7.45 16.75 -4.57
C ARG A 57 -6.59 17.41 -5.66
N ARG A 58 -5.71 16.65 -6.29
CA ARG A 58 -4.89 17.09 -7.43
C ARG A 58 -5.62 17.00 -8.78
N GLY A 59 -6.93 16.75 -8.76
CA GLY A 59 -7.80 16.77 -9.94
C GLY A 59 -7.88 15.45 -10.72
N LEU A 60 -7.31 14.36 -10.21
CA LEU A 60 -7.41 13.06 -10.84
C LEU A 60 -8.77 12.41 -10.57
N ARG A 61 -9.23 11.59 -11.50
CA ARG A 61 -10.37 10.68 -11.30
C ARG A 61 -9.84 9.40 -10.68
N VAL A 62 -10.05 9.21 -9.37
CA VAL A 62 -9.46 8.12 -8.62
C VAL A 62 -10.49 7.07 -8.26
N THR A 63 -10.09 5.80 -8.41
CA THR A 63 -10.78 4.65 -7.85
C THR A 63 -9.87 4.00 -6.81
N GLY A 64 -10.24 4.06 -5.53
CA GLY A 64 -9.60 3.31 -4.45
C GLY A 64 -10.12 1.88 -4.42
N VAL A 65 -9.23 0.92 -4.31
CA VAL A 65 -9.54 -0.51 -4.21
C VAL A 65 -8.87 -1.10 -2.99
N ASP A 66 -9.65 -1.77 -2.15
CA ASP A 66 -9.14 -2.53 -1.00
C ASP A 66 -9.94 -3.80 -0.78
N ILE A 67 -9.38 -4.76 -0.08
CA ILE A 67 -10.06 -6.00 0.29
C ILE A 67 -10.93 -5.83 1.54
N SER A 68 -10.59 -4.86 2.41
CA SER A 68 -11.30 -4.58 3.66
C SER A 68 -12.47 -3.62 3.43
N ARG A 69 -13.68 -4.09 3.75
CA ARG A 69 -14.89 -3.25 3.70
C ARG A 69 -14.85 -2.14 4.74
N GLU A 70 -14.35 -2.43 5.94
CA GLU A 70 -14.24 -1.46 7.03
C GLU A 70 -13.29 -0.31 6.68
N MET A 71 -12.14 -0.61 6.05
CA MET A 71 -11.24 0.41 5.53
C MET A 71 -11.93 1.31 4.50
N LEU A 72 -12.69 0.71 3.58
CA LEU A 72 -13.40 1.46 2.52
C LEU A 72 -14.59 2.26 3.06
N GLU A 73 -15.25 1.84 4.13
CA GLU A 73 -16.28 2.61 4.81
C GLU A 73 -15.68 3.92 5.37
N LEU A 74 -14.54 3.84 6.08
CA LEU A 74 -13.82 5.01 6.57
C LEU A 74 -13.32 5.90 5.42
N ALA A 75 -12.78 5.29 4.35
CA ALA A 75 -12.37 6.03 3.16
C ALA A 75 -13.54 6.83 2.55
N GLY A 76 -14.72 6.21 2.45
CA GLY A 76 -15.93 6.87 1.99
C GLY A 76 -16.41 7.99 2.92
N GLU A 77 -16.28 7.83 4.22
CA GLU A 77 -16.57 8.87 5.21
C GLU A 77 -15.62 10.06 5.07
N LYS A 78 -14.32 9.79 5.01
CA LYS A 78 -13.29 10.84 4.80
C LYS A 78 -13.51 11.60 3.49
N ALA A 79 -13.85 10.92 2.41
CA ALA A 79 -14.19 11.54 1.13
C ALA A 79 -15.38 12.50 1.24
N ARG A 80 -16.46 12.05 1.89
CA ARG A 80 -17.67 12.91 2.12
C ARG A 80 -17.35 14.11 2.99
N GLN A 81 -16.63 13.91 4.10
CA GLN A 81 -16.27 15.00 5.03
C GLN A 81 -15.35 16.04 4.39
N SER A 82 -14.46 15.62 3.50
CA SER A 82 -13.52 16.52 2.81
C SER A 82 -14.08 17.08 1.50
N GLY A 83 -15.27 16.69 1.07
CA GLY A 83 -15.88 17.14 -0.20
C GLY A 83 -15.12 16.65 -1.45
N VAL A 84 -14.31 15.60 -1.32
CA VAL A 84 -13.50 15.03 -2.40
C VAL A 84 -14.26 13.90 -3.09
N ASN A 85 -14.30 13.94 -4.43
CA ASN A 85 -14.96 12.91 -5.20
C ASN A 85 -13.99 11.77 -5.55
N ALA A 86 -14.17 10.62 -4.91
CA ALA A 86 -13.45 9.39 -5.20
C ALA A 86 -14.42 8.20 -5.18
N GLN A 87 -14.12 7.15 -5.93
CA GLN A 87 -14.88 5.90 -5.91
C GLN A 87 -14.10 4.86 -5.11
N PHE A 88 -14.81 4.03 -4.35
CA PHE A 88 -14.21 2.95 -3.58
C PHE A 88 -14.85 1.61 -3.93
N VAL A 89 -14.03 0.58 -4.15
CA VAL A 89 -14.46 -0.75 -4.60
C VAL A 89 -13.76 -1.82 -3.78
N CYS A 90 -14.55 -2.72 -3.18
CA CYS A 90 -14.02 -3.84 -2.41
C CYS A 90 -13.65 -4.99 -3.36
N GLN A 91 -12.34 -5.21 -3.55
CA GLN A 91 -11.80 -6.32 -4.38
C GLN A 91 -10.44 -6.79 -3.86
N ASP A 92 -10.12 -8.07 -4.06
CA ASP A 92 -8.75 -8.59 -3.95
C ASP A 92 -7.94 -8.07 -5.16
N MET A 93 -6.81 -7.44 -4.90
CA MET A 93 -5.93 -6.89 -5.96
C MET A 93 -5.46 -7.96 -6.95
N THR A 94 -5.36 -9.22 -6.54
CA THR A 94 -4.96 -10.34 -7.43
C THR A 94 -6.03 -10.68 -8.46
N GLN A 95 -7.26 -10.20 -8.26
CA GLN A 95 -8.42 -10.40 -9.12
C GLN A 95 -9.01 -9.07 -9.61
N LEU A 96 -8.22 -8.00 -9.58
CA LEU A 96 -8.66 -6.66 -9.95
C LEU A 96 -9.31 -6.61 -11.33
N VAL A 97 -10.52 -6.07 -11.38
CA VAL A 97 -11.26 -5.75 -12.59
C VAL A 97 -11.82 -4.34 -12.48
N LEU A 98 -11.40 -3.46 -13.36
CA LEU A 98 -11.93 -2.10 -13.45
C LEU A 98 -12.90 -1.99 -14.64
N PRO A 99 -13.99 -1.22 -14.50
CA PRO A 99 -14.99 -1.06 -15.57
C PRO A 99 -14.42 -0.35 -16.81
N ARG A 100 -13.34 0.40 -16.65
CA ARG A 100 -12.59 1.06 -17.73
C ARG A 100 -11.10 1.06 -17.40
N PRO A 101 -10.21 0.91 -18.38
CA PRO A 101 -8.78 1.03 -18.17
C PRO A 101 -8.40 2.40 -17.58
N VAL A 102 -7.39 2.40 -16.71
CA VAL A 102 -6.82 3.60 -16.11
C VAL A 102 -5.50 3.97 -16.78
N ASP A 103 -5.06 5.22 -16.59
CA ASP A 103 -3.78 5.70 -17.11
C ASP A 103 -2.63 5.19 -16.22
N ALA A 104 -2.87 5.10 -14.91
CA ALA A 104 -1.91 4.58 -13.95
C ALA A 104 -2.61 3.79 -12.84
N LEU A 105 -1.89 2.82 -12.28
CA LEU A 105 -2.24 2.13 -11.05
C LEU A 105 -1.12 2.38 -10.04
N VAL A 106 -1.48 2.81 -8.84
CA VAL A 106 -0.56 2.97 -7.71
C VAL A 106 -0.94 1.96 -6.63
N CYS A 107 0.05 1.35 -5.97
CA CYS A 107 -0.14 0.54 -4.78
C CYS A 107 0.88 1.01 -3.74
N ALA A 108 0.50 2.02 -2.96
CA ALA A 108 1.35 2.67 -1.98
C ALA A 108 1.33 1.96 -0.62
N CYS A 109 2.29 2.31 0.24
CA CYS A 109 2.38 1.85 1.62
C CYS A 109 2.46 0.33 1.75
N ASP A 110 3.44 -0.26 1.05
CA ASP A 110 3.82 -1.69 1.12
C ASP A 110 2.68 -2.71 0.90
N GLY A 111 1.61 -2.33 0.22
CA GLY A 111 0.51 -3.23 -0.11
C GLY A 111 0.95 -4.51 -0.85
N VAL A 112 1.99 -4.43 -1.68
CA VAL A 112 2.56 -5.58 -2.41
C VAL A 112 3.22 -6.60 -1.46
N ASN A 113 3.74 -6.19 -0.30
CA ASN A 113 4.33 -7.13 0.65
C ASN A 113 3.32 -8.14 1.23
N TYR A 114 2.02 -7.83 1.23
CA TYR A 114 0.95 -8.75 1.64
C TYR A 114 0.72 -9.90 0.63
N LEU A 115 1.33 -9.83 -0.54
CA LEU A 115 1.32 -10.92 -1.52
C LEU A 115 2.43 -11.92 -1.20
N THR A 116 2.18 -12.83 -0.27
CA THR A 116 3.17 -13.72 0.37
C THR A 116 3.74 -14.82 -0.53
N SER A 117 3.52 -14.77 -1.85
CA SER A 117 4.10 -15.71 -2.81
C SER A 117 4.25 -15.09 -4.19
N ASP A 118 5.22 -15.58 -4.99
CA ASP A 118 5.41 -15.16 -6.38
C ASP A 118 4.13 -15.33 -7.21
N ARG A 119 3.38 -16.43 -6.97
CA ARG A 119 2.11 -16.68 -7.65
C ARG A 119 1.10 -15.56 -7.39
N ARG A 120 0.99 -15.06 -6.15
CA ARG A 120 0.06 -13.97 -5.82
C ARG A 120 0.55 -12.64 -6.38
N ALA A 121 1.86 -12.35 -6.30
CA ALA A 121 2.45 -11.14 -6.89
C ALA A 121 2.24 -11.11 -8.41
N LEU A 122 2.52 -12.22 -9.10
CA LEU A 122 2.28 -12.34 -10.54
C LEU A 122 0.80 -12.20 -10.90
N ALA A 123 -0.11 -12.76 -10.10
CA ALA A 123 -1.55 -12.60 -10.31
C ALA A 123 -1.98 -11.14 -10.21
N PHE A 124 -1.46 -10.40 -9.24
CA PHE A 124 -1.69 -8.96 -9.11
C PHE A 124 -1.12 -8.19 -10.32
N PHE A 125 0.13 -8.44 -10.69
CA PHE A 125 0.74 -7.73 -11.83
C PHE A 125 0.00 -8.00 -13.15
N ARG A 126 -0.47 -9.22 -13.38
CA ARG A 126 -1.31 -9.54 -14.54
C ARG A 126 -2.68 -8.84 -14.48
N ALA A 127 -3.28 -8.72 -13.30
CA ALA A 127 -4.53 -8.01 -13.11
C ALA A 127 -4.36 -6.50 -13.33
N ALA A 128 -3.27 -5.92 -12.80
CA ALA A 128 -2.89 -4.53 -13.03
C ALA A 128 -2.62 -4.25 -14.51
N GLN A 129 -1.88 -5.13 -15.17
CA GLN A 129 -1.56 -5.00 -16.60
C GLN A 129 -2.84 -4.93 -17.45
N ARG A 130 -3.83 -5.79 -17.19
CA ARG A 130 -5.13 -5.75 -17.88
C ARG A 130 -5.94 -4.48 -17.59
N SER A 131 -5.77 -3.92 -16.40
CA SER A 131 -6.53 -2.75 -15.91
C SER A 131 -5.95 -1.40 -16.34
N ILE A 132 -4.67 -1.35 -16.70
CA ILE A 132 -3.97 -0.16 -17.19
C ILE A 132 -4.09 -0.12 -18.72
N ARG A 133 -4.31 1.07 -19.32
CA ARG A 133 -4.30 1.18 -20.80
C ARG A 133 -2.89 0.99 -21.39
N PRO A 134 -2.75 0.63 -22.69
CA PRO A 134 -1.45 0.71 -23.37
C PRO A 134 -0.81 2.10 -23.23
N GLY A 135 0.49 2.15 -22.98
CA GLY A 135 1.22 3.37 -22.66
C GLY A 135 0.94 3.94 -21.26
N GLY A 136 0.27 3.20 -20.39
CA GLY A 136 0.11 3.55 -18.97
C GLY A 136 1.15 2.89 -18.08
N ALA A 137 1.10 3.12 -16.77
CA ALA A 137 2.10 2.62 -15.82
C ALA A 137 1.52 2.07 -14.53
N LEU A 138 2.24 1.11 -13.94
CA LEU A 138 2.10 0.64 -12.57
C LEU A 138 3.24 1.23 -11.73
N ALA A 139 2.91 1.83 -10.59
CA ALA A 139 3.88 2.27 -9.60
C ALA A 139 3.50 1.74 -8.22
N PHE A 140 4.49 1.27 -7.46
CA PHE A 140 4.26 0.78 -6.11
C PHE A 140 5.53 0.86 -5.28
N ASP A 141 5.39 0.69 -3.97
CA ASP A 141 6.52 0.50 -3.07
C ASP A 141 6.43 -0.82 -2.34
N VAL A 142 7.57 -1.22 -1.82
CA VAL A 142 7.70 -2.36 -0.90
C VAL A 142 8.60 -1.98 0.28
N SER A 143 8.22 -2.44 1.46
CA SER A 143 9.18 -2.60 2.56
C SER A 143 10.29 -3.52 2.09
N SER A 144 11.55 -3.04 2.17
CA SER A 144 12.69 -3.77 1.62
C SER A 144 12.97 -5.09 2.35
N PRO A 145 13.70 -6.02 1.74
CA PRO A 145 14.18 -7.21 2.43
C PRO A 145 15.00 -6.88 3.68
N TYR A 146 15.81 -5.82 3.64
CA TYR A 146 16.56 -5.36 4.80
C TYR A 146 15.63 -4.93 5.95
N LYS A 147 14.61 -4.10 5.66
CA LYS A 147 13.63 -3.70 6.67
C LYS A 147 12.93 -4.90 7.28
N LEU A 148 12.38 -5.78 6.45
CA LEU A 148 11.58 -6.90 6.93
C LEU A 148 12.40 -7.95 7.68
N ARG A 149 13.60 -8.30 7.20
CA ARG A 149 14.43 -9.34 7.83
C ARG A 149 15.27 -8.83 8.99
N SER A 150 15.87 -7.63 8.87
CA SER A 150 16.89 -7.15 9.82
C SER A 150 16.35 -6.11 10.80
N VAL A 151 15.38 -5.29 10.42
CA VAL A 151 14.82 -4.26 11.30
C VAL A 151 13.57 -4.77 12.03
N LEU A 152 12.64 -5.36 11.30
CA LEU A 152 11.43 -5.94 11.88
C LEU A 152 11.68 -7.34 12.42
N GLY A 153 12.21 -8.25 11.61
CA GLY A 153 12.66 -9.60 11.98
C GLY A 153 11.81 -10.27 13.07
N ASP A 154 12.46 -10.69 14.16
CA ASP A 154 11.85 -11.24 15.37
C ASP A 154 11.74 -10.19 16.50
N SER A 155 11.59 -8.92 16.15
CA SER A 155 11.58 -7.79 17.09
C SER A 155 10.24 -7.62 17.77
N PHE A 156 10.29 -6.93 18.92
CA PHE A 156 9.13 -6.49 19.66
C PHE A 156 9.12 -4.96 19.74
N PHE A 157 7.96 -4.35 19.49
CA PHE A 157 7.74 -2.91 19.60
C PHE A 157 6.54 -2.66 20.51
N GLY A 158 6.52 -1.51 21.14
CA GLY A 158 5.38 -1.04 21.90
C GLY A 158 5.45 0.46 22.06
N GLU A 159 4.30 1.09 22.05
CA GLU A 159 4.16 2.54 22.24
C GLU A 159 2.89 2.82 23.02
N GLU A 160 2.96 3.85 23.86
CA GLU A 160 1.81 4.39 24.58
C GLU A 160 1.61 5.84 24.13
N ARG A 161 0.38 6.16 23.76
CA ARG A 161 -0.11 7.51 23.44
C ARG A 161 -1.35 7.79 24.28
N ASP A 162 -1.81 9.04 24.33
CA ASP A 162 -2.95 9.45 25.16
C ASP A 162 -4.23 8.65 24.88
N GLU A 163 -4.51 8.36 23.60
CA GLU A 163 -5.74 7.70 23.14
C GLU A 163 -5.58 6.20 22.88
N ALA A 164 -4.35 5.69 22.76
CA ALA A 164 -4.09 4.30 22.40
C ALA A 164 -2.70 3.83 22.86
N ALA A 165 -2.60 2.53 23.15
CA ALA A 165 -1.31 1.86 23.25
C ALA A 165 -1.29 0.63 22.36
N TYR A 166 -0.10 0.19 21.93
CA TYR A 166 0.03 -1.07 21.22
C TYR A 166 1.23 -1.89 21.66
N LEU A 167 1.09 -3.20 21.49
CA LEU A 167 2.15 -4.19 21.58
C LEU A 167 2.25 -4.87 20.22
N TRP A 168 3.43 -4.89 19.64
CA TRP A 168 3.67 -5.43 18.30
C TRP A 168 4.81 -6.44 18.38
N GLN A 169 4.48 -7.72 18.30
CA GLN A 169 5.41 -8.83 18.24
C GLN A 169 5.57 -9.32 16.81
N ASN A 170 6.81 -9.43 16.36
CA ASN A 170 7.13 -10.04 15.07
C ASN A 170 7.70 -11.44 15.24
N SER A 171 7.49 -12.26 14.21
CA SER A 171 8.20 -13.52 14.01
C SER A 171 8.60 -13.65 12.53
N LEU A 172 9.85 -14.00 12.28
CA LEU A 172 10.40 -14.19 10.93
C LEU A 172 10.54 -15.68 10.61
N GLU A 173 9.87 -16.12 9.56
CA GLU A 173 10.01 -17.48 9.02
C GLU A 173 10.36 -17.39 7.52
N GLY A 174 11.61 -17.69 7.18
CA GLY A 174 12.14 -17.51 5.83
C GLY A 174 12.04 -16.05 5.38
N ASP A 175 11.23 -15.78 4.37
CA ASP A 175 10.98 -14.44 3.84
C ASP A 175 9.68 -13.81 4.37
N ILE A 176 8.98 -14.47 5.28
CA ILE A 176 7.68 -14.01 5.80
C ILE A 176 7.88 -13.48 7.21
N VAL A 177 7.51 -12.21 7.41
CA VAL A 177 7.33 -11.64 8.74
C VAL A 177 5.84 -11.72 9.10
N THR A 178 5.54 -12.38 10.20
CA THR A 178 4.23 -12.36 10.83
C THR A 178 4.26 -11.32 11.95
N MET A 179 3.33 -10.39 11.93
CA MET A 179 3.21 -9.27 12.84
C MET A 179 1.92 -9.44 13.64
N ASP A 180 2.05 -9.82 14.91
CA ASP A 180 0.93 -9.91 15.85
C ASP A 180 0.86 -8.59 16.63
N ILE A 181 -0.19 -7.81 16.39
CA ILE A 181 -0.36 -6.48 16.96
C ILE A 181 -1.59 -6.48 17.87
N THR A 182 -1.40 -6.06 19.09
CA THR A 182 -2.50 -5.85 20.04
C THR A 182 -2.58 -4.37 20.37
N PHE A 183 -3.74 -3.78 20.08
CA PHE A 183 -4.09 -2.40 20.39
C PHE A 183 -4.95 -2.35 21.65
N PHE A 184 -4.73 -1.33 22.45
CA PHE A 184 -5.56 -0.92 23.57
C PHE A 184 -6.06 0.49 23.27
N LEU A 185 -7.35 0.62 22.96
CA LEU A 185 -7.99 1.86 22.57
C LEU A 185 -8.71 2.42 23.78
N ARG A 186 -8.40 3.67 24.15
CA ARG A 186 -9.06 4.33 25.27
C ARG A 186 -10.54 4.52 24.93
N GLU A 187 -11.38 4.14 25.87
CA GLU A 187 -12.82 4.41 25.88
C GLU A 187 -13.14 5.41 27.01
N GLU A 188 -14.35 5.42 27.51
CA GLU A 188 -14.71 6.32 28.61
C GLU A 188 -13.92 6.03 29.90
N GLY A 189 -13.35 7.07 30.50
CA GLY A 189 -12.59 6.98 31.75
C GLY A 189 -11.23 6.27 31.58
N GLU A 190 -10.98 5.24 32.40
CA GLU A 190 -9.75 4.43 32.39
C GLU A 190 -9.94 3.08 31.69
N LEU A 191 -11.02 2.90 30.95
CA LEU A 191 -11.30 1.65 30.25
C LEU A 191 -10.61 1.64 28.87
N TYR A 192 -10.10 0.46 28.51
CA TYR A 192 -9.49 0.22 27.20
C TYR A 192 -10.17 -0.96 26.52
N ARG A 193 -10.51 -0.76 25.25
CA ARG A 193 -10.92 -1.86 24.37
C ARG A 193 -9.70 -2.47 23.73
N ARG A 194 -9.52 -3.79 23.91
CA ARG A 194 -8.47 -4.56 23.28
C ARG A 194 -8.91 -5.02 21.89
N VAL A 195 -8.05 -4.77 20.91
CA VAL A 195 -8.19 -5.29 19.52
C VAL A 195 -6.88 -5.97 19.15
N SER A 196 -6.92 -7.13 18.50
CA SER A 196 -5.71 -7.84 18.06
C SER A 196 -5.83 -8.20 16.59
N GLU A 197 -4.73 -8.04 15.85
CA GLU A 197 -4.63 -8.35 14.43
C GLU A 197 -3.32 -9.07 14.12
N THR A 198 -3.36 -9.89 13.09
CA THR A 198 -2.17 -10.56 12.56
C THR A 198 -1.98 -10.17 11.10
N HIS A 199 -0.83 -9.58 10.78
CA HIS A 199 -0.42 -9.26 9.43
C HIS A 199 0.72 -10.17 8.99
N ARG A 200 0.76 -10.48 7.70
CA ARG A 200 1.86 -11.26 7.12
C ARG A 200 2.39 -10.55 5.88
N GLN A 201 3.65 -10.20 5.93
CA GLN A 201 4.34 -9.55 4.82
C GLN A 201 5.54 -10.38 4.35
N ARG A 202 5.78 -10.38 3.04
CA ARG A 202 6.93 -11.04 2.44
C ARG A 202 8.01 -10.03 2.09
N ALA A 203 9.25 -10.38 2.41
CA ALA A 203 10.46 -9.70 1.97
C ALA A 203 10.75 -10.02 0.50
N HIS A 204 10.12 -9.28 -0.42
CA HIS A 204 10.32 -9.45 -1.85
C HIS A 204 11.67 -8.88 -2.29
N GLU A 205 12.50 -9.68 -2.94
CA GLU A 205 13.70 -9.17 -3.60
C GLU A 205 13.32 -8.28 -4.81
N PRO A 206 13.83 -7.04 -4.91
CA PRO A 206 13.47 -6.12 -5.98
C PRO A 206 13.72 -6.68 -7.39
N GLN A 207 14.80 -7.46 -7.55
CA GLN A 207 15.10 -8.11 -8.81
C GLN A 207 14.04 -9.18 -9.16
N ARG A 208 13.54 -9.91 -8.15
CA ARG A 208 12.46 -10.90 -8.38
C ARG A 208 11.14 -10.23 -8.77
N LEU A 209 10.84 -9.07 -8.19
CA LEU A 209 9.68 -8.28 -8.59
C LEU A 209 9.80 -7.79 -10.04
N ARG A 210 11.01 -7.38 -10.49
CA ARG A 210 11.27 -7.04 -11.90
C ARG A 210 10.94 -8.19 -12.82
N GLU A 211 11.45 -9.39 -12.55
CA GLU A 211 11.19 -10.58 -13.36
C GLU A 211 9.69 -10.90 -13.46
N LEU A 212 8.97 -10.81 -12.34
CA LEU A 212 7.51 -11.04 -12.30
C LEU A 212 6.72 -9.97 -13.05
N LEU A 213 7.17 -8.71 -13.03
CA LEU A 213 6.57 -7.62 -13.83
C LEU A 213 6.76 -7.88 -15.34
N GLU A 214 7.97 -8.25 -15.75
CA GLU A 214 8.28 -8.59 -17.14
C GLU A 214 7.47 -9.82 -17.60
N GLU A 215 7.34 -10.85 -16.75
CA GLU A 215 6.48 -12.02 -17.01
C GLU A 215 4.99 -11.63 -17.12
N ALA A 216 4.55 -10.60 -16.40
CA ALA A 216 3.18 -10.08 -16.48
C ALA A 216 2.93 -9.21 -17.72
N GLY A 217 3.97 -8.88 -18.51
CA GLY A 217 3.89 -8.06 -19.73
C GLY A 217 4.09 -6.55 -19.49
N PHE A 218 4.79 -6.19 -18.41
CA PHE A 218 5.31 -4.84 -18.22
C PHE A 218 6.73 -4.71 -18.80
N SER A 219 7.10 -3.49 -19.18
CA SER A 219 8.42 -3.12 -19.67
C SER A 219 8.96 -1.90 -18.92
N GLY A 220 10.20 -1.50 -19.20
CA GLY A 220 10.79 -0.28 -18.64
C GLY A 220 10.84 -0.24 -17.11
N VAL A 221 11.01 -1.40 -16.46
CA VAL A 221 10.98 -1.50 -14.98
C VAL A 221 12.14 -0.71 -14.36
N GLN A 222 11.79 0.30 -13.58
CA GLN A 222 12.73 1.13 -12.80
C GLN A 222 12.56 0.85 -11.31
N ILE A 223 13.67 0.82 -10.58
CA ILE A 223 13.72 0.54 -9.15
C ILE A 223 14.52 1.66 -8.48
N TYR A 224 13.92 2.29 -7.48
CA TYR A 224 14.46 3.47 -6.79
C TYR A 224 14.47 3.26 -5.28
N GLY A 225 15.36 4.00 -4.59
CA GLY A 225 15.36 4.10 -3.13
C GLY A 225 14.15 4.88 -2.60
N ASP A 226 14.05 4.97 -1.28
CA ASP A 226 12.90 5.59 -0.61
C ASP A 226 12.77 7.08 -0.98
N GLN A 227 11.62 7.43 -1.56
CA GLN A 227 11.28 8.75 -2.08
C GLN A 227 12.44 9.41 -2.88
N SER A 228 13.17 8.62 -3.61
CA SER A 228 14.35 9.00 -4.38
C SER A 228 14.17 8.57 -5.85
N PHE A 229 14.99 9.14 -6.74
CA PHE A 229 15.12 8.70 -8.13
C PHE A 229 16.51 8.09 -8.40
N GLU A 230 17.22 7.78 -7.33
CA GLU A 230 18.48 7.05 -7.35
C GLU A 230 18.28 5.56 -7.09
N ALA A 231 19.25 4.74 -7.46
CA ALA A 231 19.21 3.31 -7.13
C ALA A 231 19.17 3.08 -5.61
N PRO A 232 18.43 2.06 -5.14
CA PRO A 232 18.33 1.80 -3.70
C PRO A 232 19.70 1.43 -3.10
N LYS A 233 19.93 1.91 -1.88
CA LYS A 233 21.12 1.58 -1.09
C LYS A 233 20.95 0.21 -0.43
N PRO A 234 22.04 -0.46 0.00
CA PRO A 234 21.94 -1.79 0.63
C PRO A 234 21.07 -1.87 1.88
N GLN A 235 20.97 -0.78 2.65
CA GLN A 235 20.16 -0.69 3.87
C GLN A 235 18.92 0.19 3.68
N GLU A 236 18.44 0.31 2.45
CA GLU A 236 17.21 1.04 2.17
C GLU A 236 16.04 0.38 2.89
N LEU A 237 15.20 1.18 3.56
CA LEU A 237 14.04 0.64 4.28
C LEU A 237 12.86 0.39 3.35
N ARG A 238 12.79 1.13 2.24
CA ARG A 238 11.71 1.06 1.27
C ARG A 238 12.25 1.20 -0.14
N VAL A 239 11.63 0.51 -1.06
CA VAL A 239 11.99 0.54 -2.48
C VAL A 239 10.75 0.86 -3.30
N HIS A 240 10.88 1.84 -4.20
CA HIS A 240 9.83 2.21 -5.15
C HIS A 240 10.10 1.58 -6.51
N ILE A 241 9.05 1.08 -7.14
CA ILE A 241 9.13 0.41 -8.44
C ILE A 241 8.08 1.03 -9.38
N CYS A 242 8.51 1.33 -10.60
CA CYS A 242 7.63 1.78 -11.67
C CYS A 242 7.88 0.95 -12.93
N ALA A 243 6.79 0.58 -13.61
CA ALA A 243 6.86 -0.20 -14.85
C ALA A 243 5.76 0.25 -15.82
N THR A 244 6.03 0.21 -17.12
CA THR A 244 5.11 0.66 -18.18
C THR A 244 4.43 -0.52 -18.86
N ARG A 245 3.17 -0.33 -19.25
CA ARG A 245 2.47 -1.23 -20.17
C ARG A 245 2.66 -0.76 -21.59
N GLU A 246 3.27 -1.57 -22.44
CA GLU A 246 3.30 -1.36 -23.91
C GLU A 246 1.93 -1.56 -24.55
#